data_8db862fb113bd37dd9850de7313edfc5
#
_entry.id   8db862fb113bd37dd9850de7313edfc5
#
_cell.length_a   1.000
_cell.length_b   1.000
_cell.length_c   1.000
_cell.angle_alpha   90.00
_cell.angle_beta   90.00
_cell.angle_gamma   90.00
#
_symmetry.space_group_name_H-M   'P 1'
#
loop_
_entity.id
_entity.type
_entity.pdbx_description
1 polymer ?
#
loop_
_entity_poly.entity_id
_entity_poly.type
_entity_poly.pdbx_seq_one_letter_code
_entity_poly.pdbx_strand_id
1 'polypeptide(L)'
;MRLGCPDLFRWLALNQSARGDVTSVRSSRKVLPVLAAAVLAWVPAAWAREPDPIPPPAPQISDAVAMSRIPMHVRDEQGLQLVLDRQTRQLIVLNDGQLLRRYPAAVGTEGWETPAGRHSVMEMVAHPIWEHPSNGRQVGPGPNNPLGSRWIGFYRDCTPRQNAWDGERYLSVDGCTVAGFHGTPHRWTVGRAVSHGCVRLFEESVQEVFSLVQVGTPVTVLP
;
A
#
# COMPACT_ATOMS: atom_id res chain seq x y z
N MET A 1 6.73 14.95 11.63
CA MET A 1 7.31 13.66 11.22
C MET A 1 6.69 13.31 9.87
N ARG A 2 7.49 13.20 8.82
CA ARG A 2 7.04 12.98 7.45
C ARG A 2 7.15 11.49 7.15
N LEU A 3 6.02 10.84 6.95
CA LEU A 3 5.93 9.41 6.69
C LEU A 3 5.59 9.21 5.22
N GLY A 4 6.55 8.75 4.44
CA GLY A 4 6.37 8.39 3.04
C GLY A 4 6.32 6.88 2.91
N CYS A 5 5.15 6.34 2.63
CA CYS A 5 5.01 4.99 2.09
C CYS A 5 4.93 5.15 0.57
N PRO A 6 5.88 4.63 -0.23
CA PRO A 6 5.83 4.80 -1.67
C PRO A 6 4.58 4.12 -2.24
N ASP A 7 3.88 4.88 -3.06
CA ASP A 7 2.94 4.51 -4.11
C ASP A 7 1.46 4.24 -3.83
N LEU A 8 0.72 5.25 -4.25
CA LEU A 8 -0.64 5.08 -4.76
C LEU A 8 -0.89 5.82 -6.08
N PHE A 9 0.11 6.54 -6.59
CA PHE A 9 -0.16 7.53 -7.65
C PHE A 9 0.11 7.06 -9.09
N ARG A 10 0.79 5.97 -9.32
CA ARG A 10 1.03 5.50 -10.71
C ARG A 10 -0.25 5.03 -11.40
N TRP A 11 -1.28 4.65 -10.65
CA TRP A 11 -2.54 4.15 -11.19
C TRP A 11 -3.60 5.23 -11.46
N LEU A 12 -3.57 6.35 -10.73
CA LEU A 12 -4.56 7.42 -10.90
C LEU A 12 -4.22 8.43 -12.01
N ALA A 13 -2.96 8.52 -12.42
CA ALA A 13 -2.55 9.44 -13.48
C ALA A 13 -3.01 9.03 -14.89
N LEU A 14 -3.38 7.78 -15.11
CA LEU A 14 -3.82 7.28 -16.43
C LEU A 14 -5.32 7.45 -16.70
N ASN A 15 -6.12 7.84 -15.69
CA ASN A 15 -7.59 7.91 -15.85
C ASN A 15 -8.17 9.34 -15.80
N GLN A 16 -7.37 10.40 -15.82
CA GLN A 16 -7.87 11.79 -15.81
C GLN A 16 -7.64 12.59 -17.10
N SER A 17 -7.22 11.93 -18.18
CA SER A 17 -6.97 12.62 -19.47
C SER A 17 -8.19 12.69 -20.41
N ALA A 18 -9.41 12.52 -19.91
CA ALA A 18 -10.61 12.56 -20.75
C ALA A 18 -11.72 13.45 -20.17
N ARG A 19 -11.45 14.73 -19.95
CA ARG A 19 -12.50 15.77 -19.93
C ARG A 19 -11.92 17.06 -20.49
N GLY A 20 -11.97 17.17 -21.81
CA GLY A 20 -11.67 18.42 -22.51
C GLY A 20 -12.83 19.41 -22.35
N ASP A 21 -12.48 20.59 -21.96
CA ASP A 21 -13.36 21.75 -21.84
C ASP A 21 -13.74 22.26 -23.24
N VAL A 22 -15.02 22.37 -23.50
CA VAL A 22 -15.56 22.94 -24.75
C VAL A 22 -15.93 24.38 -24.47
N THR A 23 -15.04 25.30 -24.78
CA THR A 23 -15.40 26.71 -24.91
C THR A 23 -15.65 27.07 -26.41
N SER A 24 -16.87 27.51 -26.67
CA SER A 24 -17.42 28.00 -27.89
C SER A 24 -16.66 29.20 -28.43
N VAL A 25 -16.17 29.10 -29.68
CA VAL A 25 -15.89 30.27 -30.52
C VAL A 25 -16.63 30.15 -31.86
N ARG A 26 -17.65 31.00 -32.04
CA ARG A 26 -18.31 31.22 -33.31
C ARG A 26 -17.39 31.98 -34.27
N SER A 27 -17.06 31.40 -35.42
CA SER A 27 -16.57 32.14 -36.55
C SER A 27 -17.12 31.52 -37.83
N SER A 28 -17.93 32.32 -38.54
CA SER A 28 -18.49 31.99 -39.87
C SER A 28 -17.40 32.07 -40.92
N ARG A 29 -17.10 30.98 -41.64
CA ARG A 29 -16.46 31.02 -42.95
C ARG A 29 -16.90 29.85 -43.82
N LYS A 30 -17.15 30.22 -45.08
CA LYS A 30 -17.74 29.51 -46.20
C LYS A 30 -17.14 28.13 -46.47
N VAL A 31 -18.04 27.17 -46.71
CA VAL A 31 -17.73 25.78 -47.02
C VAL A 31 -17.34 25.66 -48.48
N LEU A 32 -16.17 25.14 -48.79
CA LEU A 32 -15.81 24.48 -50.01
C LEU A 32 -15.72 22.97 -49.76
N PRO A 33 -16.25 22.11 -50.62
CA PRO A 33 -16.17 20.67 -50.40
C PRO A 33 -14.76 20.18 -50.78
N VAL A 34 -13.97 19.82 -49.78
CA VAL A 34 -12.76 19.04 -49.96
C VAL A 34 -13.13 17.58 -49.70
N LEU A 35 -12.98 16.78 -50.77
CA LEU A 35 -13.04 15.32 -50.66
C LEU A 35 -11.94 14.86 -49.70
N ALA A 36 -12.31 14.57 -48.44
CA ALA A 36 -11.41 13.97 -47.48
C ALA A 36 -11.31 12.47 -47.77
N ALA A 37 -10.22 12.06 -48.39
CA ALA A 37 -9.81 10.66 -48.37
C ALA A 37 -9.52 10.28 -46.92
N ALA A 38 -10.38 9.42 -46.36
CA ALA A 38 -10.16 8.85 -45.03
C ALA A 38 -8.94 7.90 -45.07
N VAL A 39 -7.77 8.45 -44.71
CA VAL A 39 -6.63 7.61 -44.39
C VAL A 39 -6.94 7.00 -43.02
N LEU A 40 -7.46 5.79 -43.02
CA LEU A 40 -7.53 4.95 -41.83
C LEU A 40 -6.07 4.65 -41.38
N ALA A 41 -5.53 5.52 -40.53
CA ALA A 41 -4.29 5.25 -39.86
C ALA A 41 -4.51 4.01 -38.99
N TRP A 42 -3.97 2.88 -39.44
CA TRP A 42 -3.90 1.66 -38.68
C TRP A 42 -2.94 1.90 -37.51
N VAL A 43 -3.47 2.32 -36.36
CA VAL A 43 -2.69 2.41 -35.13
C VAL A 43 -2.48 0.98 -34.64
N PRO A 44 -1.25 0.47 -34.65
CA PRO A 44 -1.02 -0.87 -34.13
C PRO A 44 -1.46 -0.92 -32.67
N ALA A 45 -2.30 -1.92 -32.32
CA ALA A 45 -2.83 -2.16 -30.99
C ALA A 45 -1.77 -2.49 -29.91
N ALA A 46 -0.49 -2.33 -30.23
CA ALA A 46 0.64 -2.68 -29.38
C ALA A 46 0.89 -1.72 -28.21
N TRP A 47 0.09 -0.67 -28.04
CA TRP A 47 0.37 0.38 -27.02
C TRP A 47 -0.65 0.42 -25.87
N ALA A 48 -1.71 -0.34 -25.94
CA ALA A 48 -2.59 -0.53 -24.80
C ALA A 48 -2.10 -1.72 -23.99
N ARG A 49 -1.11 -1.48 -23.12
CA ARG A 49 -0.80 -2.45 -22.07
C ARG A 49 -2.03 -2.54 -21.19
N GLU A 50 -2.70 -3.69 -21.20
CA GLU A 50 -3.79 -3.93 -20.26
C GLU A 50 -3.26 -3.71 -18.84
N PRO A 51 -4.02 -3.03 -17.96
CA PRO A 51 -3.63 -2.87 -16.60
C PRO A 51 -3.44 -4.26 -15.98
N ASP A 52 -2.35 -4.43 -15.21
CA ASP A 52 -2.06 -5.68 -14.55
C ASP A 52 -3.30 -6.13 -13.74
N PRO A 53 -3.69 -7.40 -13.82
CA PRO A 53 -4.88 -7.89 -13.12
C PRO A 53 -4.75 -7.67 -11.63
N ILE A 54 -5.82 -7.18 -10.99
CA ILE A 54 -5.85 -7.00 -9.54
C ILE A 54 -5.61 -8.36 -8.88
N PRO A 55 -4.58 -8.53 -8.03
CA PRO A 55 -4.30 -9.80 -7.38
C PRO A 55 -5.53 -10.32 -6.61
N PRO A 56 -5.76 -11.64 -6.58
CA PRO A 56 -6.90 -12.19 -5.86
C PRO A 56 -6.80 -11.89 -4.35
N PRO A 57 -7.94 -11.79 -3.63
CA PRO A 57 -7.92 -11.64 -2.18
C PRO A 57 -7.31 -12.87 -1.50
N ALA A 58 -6.87 -12.68 -0.24
CA ALA A 58 -6.36 -13.77 0.58
C ALA A 58 -7.40 -14.88 0.78
N PRO A 59 -6.97 -16.15 0.87
CA PRO A 59 -7.84 -17.23 1.23
C PRO A 59 -8.40 -17.04 2.64
N GLN A 60 -9.67 -17.41 2.84
CA GLN A 60 -10.24 -17.46 4.18
C GLN A 60 -9.71 -18.71 4.87
N ILE A 61 -9.08 -18.53 6.02
CA ILE A 61 -8.56 -19.62 6.87
C ILE A 61 -9.22 -19.56 8.24
N SER A 62 -9.33 -20.72 8.92
CA SER A 62 -9.81 -20.79 10.30
C SER A 62 -8.76 -20.25 11.29
N ASP A 63 -9.19 -19.93 12.50
CA ASP A 63 -8.29 -19.50 13.57
C ASP A 63 -7.27 -20.58 13.93
N ALA A 64 -7.70 -21.85 13.94
CA ALA A 64 -6.81 -22.98 14.18
C ALA A 64 -5.69 -23.07 13.13
N VAL A 65 -6.03 -22.86 11.84
CA VAL A 65 -5.03 -22.82 10.77
C VAL A 65 -4.12 -21.61 10.93
N ALA A 66 -4.64 -20.43 11.24
CA ALA A 66 -3.83 -19.24 11.47
C ALA A 66 -2.84 -19.46 12.63
N MET A 67 -3.31 -20.01 13.73
CA MET A 67 -2.46 -20.31 14.90
C MET A 67 -1.42 -21.38 14.62
N SER A 68 -1.74 -22.41 13.83
CA SER A 68 -0.77 -23.49 13.50
C SER A 68 0.42 -23.00 12.67
N ARG A 69 0.29 -21.87 11.97
CA ARG A 69 1.34 -21.26 11.16
C ARG A 69 2.32 -20.44 11.99
N ILE A 70 1.95 -20.06 13.20
CA ILE A 70 2.81 -19.25 14.08
C ILE A 70 3.80 -20.19 14.79
N PRO A 71 5.13 -19.94 14.69
CA PRO A 71 6.13 -20.74 15.37
C PRO A 71 5.90 -20.79 16.89
N MET A 72 6.21 -21.93 17.51
CA MET A 72 5.98 -22.11 18.96
C MET A 72 6.68 -21.05 19.80
N HIS A 73 7.94 -20.74 19.50
CA HIS A 73 8.69 -19.72 20.25
C HIS A 73 8.04 -18.32 20.20
N VAL A 74 7.26 -18.00 19.16
CA VAL A 74 6.47 -16.77 19.09
C VAL A 74 5.21 -16.89 19.95
N ARG A 75 4.55 -18.07 19.90
CA ARG A 75 3.33 -18.29 20.71
C ARG A 75 3.62 -18.35 22.20
N ASP A 76 4.82 -18.81 22.60
CA ASP A 76 5.21 -18.97 24.00
C ASP A 76 5.62 -17.63 24.66
N GLU A 77 5.69 -16.54 23.89
CA GLU A 77 5.97 -15.22 24.44
C GLU A 77 4.79 -14.66 25.23
N GLN A 78 5.11 -14.06 26.36
CA GLN A 78 4.12 -13.43 27.22
C GLN A 78 3.79 -12.00 26.76
N GLY A 79 2.60 -11.56 27.08
CA GLY A 79 2.10 -10.24 26.75
C GLY A 79 1.53 -10.13 25.34
N LEU A 80 1.21 -8.89 24.98
CA LEU A 80 0.63 -8.56 23.68
C LEU A 80 1.71 -8.55 22.60
N GLN A 81 1.41 -9.19 21.47
CA GLN A 81 2.27 -9.18 20.29
C GLN A 81 1.47 -9.19 18.98
N LEU A 82 2.08 -8.71 17.93
CA LEU A 82 1.54 -8.71 16.59
C LEU A 82 2.27 -9.76 15.73
N VAL A 83 1.51 -10.57 15.00
CA VAL A 83 2.06 -11.52 14.02
C VAL A 83 1.43 -11.25 12.66
N LEU A 84 2.23 -10.83 11.69
CA LEU A 84 1.79 -10.69 10.30
C LEU A 84 2.18 -11.94 9.52
N ASP A 85 1.20 -12.67 9.00
CA ASP A 85 1.42 -13.74 8.04
C ASP A 85 1.23 -13.18 6.62
N ARG A 86 2.34 -13.03 5.87
CA ARG A 86 2.32 -12.46 4.52
C ARG A 86 1.60 -13.36 3.52
N GLN A 87 1.72 -14.69 3.68
CA GLN A 87 1.09 -15.63 2.75
C GLN A 87 -0.42 -15.62 2.87
N THR A 88 -0.94 -15.63 4.09
CA THR A 88 -2.38 -15.58 4.33
C THR A 88 -2.92 -14.16 4.40
N ARG A 89 -2.04 -13.16 4.39
CA ARG A 89 -2.39 -11.73 4.44
C ARG A 89 -3.30 -11.41 5.62
N GLN A 90 -2.86 -11.89 6.79
CA GLN A 90 -3.56 -11.73 8.04
C GLN A 90 -2.63 -11.10 9.09
N LEU A 91 -3.14 -10.08 9.76
CA LEU A 91 -2.54 -9.59 11.00
C LEU A 91 -3.24 -10.30 12.15
N ILE A 92 -2.46 -10.96 13.00
CA ILE A 92 -2.90 -11.71 14.16
C ILE A 92 -2.40 -10.97 15.41
N VAL A 93 -3.28 -10.72 16.35
CA VAL A 93 -2.94 -10.15 17.66
C VAL A 93 -3.01 -11.28 18.68
N LEU A 94 -1.90 -11.55 19.35
CA LEU A 94 -1.82 -12.51 20.44
C LEU A 94 -1.69 -11.78 21.78
N ASN A 95 -2.22 -12.38 22.82
CA ASN A 95 -1.93 -12.02 24.21
C ASN A 95 -1.65 -13.30 24.99
N ASP A 96 -0.47 -13.38 25.61
CA ASP A 96 -0.01 -14.58 26.32
C ASP A 96 -0.15 -15.87 25.49
N GLY A 97 0.22 -15.77 24.21
CA GLY A 97 0.14 -16.88 23.25
C GLY A 97 -1.27 -17.23 22.75
N GLN A 98 -2.30 -16.58 23.25
CA GLN A 98 -3.68 -16.81 22.85
C GLN A 98 -4.12 -15.82 21.76
N LEU A 99 -4.89 -16.30 20.80
CA LEU A 99 -5.47 -15.46 19.77
C LEU A 99 -6.47 -14.47 20.37
N LEU A 100 -6.15 -13.18 20.31
CA LEU A 100 -7.03 -12.12 20.75
C LEU A 100 -7.88 -11.57 19.60
N ARG A 101 -7.25 -11.26 18.46
CA ARG A 101 -7.89 -10.67 17.27
C ARG A 101 -7.19 -11.13 16.00
N ARG A 102 -7.89 -11.02 14.88
CA ARG A 102 -7.35 -11.29 13.56
C ARG A 102 -7.98 -10.36 12.52
N TYR A 103 -7.16 -9.78 11.66
CA TYR A 103 -7.58 -8.82 10.66
C TYR A 103 -7.01 -9.18 9.29
N PRO A 104 -7.79 -9.08 8.21
CA PRO A 104 -7.24 -9.12 6.86
C PRO A 104 -6.31 -7.91 6.66
N ALA A 105 -5.21 -8.12 5.94
CA ALA A 105 -4.19 -7.11 5.70
C ALA A 105 -3.75 -7.10 4.24
N ALA A 106 -3.47 -5.91 3.69
CA ALA A 106 -2.68 -5.84 2.47
C ALA A 106 -1.20 -5.84 2.83
N VAL A 107 -0.41 -6.55 2.02
CA VAL A 107 1.04 -6.67 2.21
C VAL A 107 1.79 -6.25 0.96
N GLY A 108 3.12 -6.19 1.04
CA GLY A 108 3.99 -5.91 -0.08
C GLY A 108 3.81 -6.88 -1.24
N THR A 109 3.83 -6.36 -2.47
CA THR A 109 3.85 -7.16 -3.70
C THR A 109 5.23 -7.77 -3.92
N GLU A 110 5.35 -8.65 -4.91
CA GLU A 110 6.63 -9.24 -5.33
C GLU A 110 7.65 -8.13 -5.67
N GLY A 111 8.86 -8.27 -5.16
CA GLY A 111 9.92 -7.26 -5.25
C GLY A 111 9.81 -6.08 -4.26
N TRP A 112 8.71 -6.00 -3.52
CA TRP A 112 8.44 -4.99 -2.49
C TRP A 112 7.84 -5.62 -1.23
N GLU A 113 8.33 -6.80 -0.88
CA GLU A 113 7.79 -7.56 0.23
C GLU A 113 7.90 -6.80 1.54
N THR A 114 6.87 -6.93 2.37
CA THR A 114 6.94 -6.49 3.76
C THR A 114 8.10 -7.19 4.45
N PRO A 115 9.04 -6.47 5.09
CA PRO A 115 10.23 -7.06 5.69
C PRO A 115 9.88 -8.17 6.70
N ALA A 116 10.33 -9.39 6.40
CA ALA A 116 10.14 -10.53 7.29
C ALA A 116 11.10 -10.48 8.48
N GLY A 117 10.75 -11.18 9.57
CA GLY A 117 11.57 -11.27 10.76
C GLY A 117 10.91 -10.73 12.02
N ARG A 118 11.74 -10.50 13.02
CA ARG A 118 11.30 -9.98 14.33
C ARG A 118 11.61 -8.49 14.42
N HIS A 119 10.60 -7.74 14.78
CA HIS A 119 10.62 -6.30 14.93
C HIS A 119 9.89 -5.91 16.22
N SER A 120 9.79 -4.62 16.47
CA SER A 120 8.92 -4.04 17.49
C SER A 120 8.27 -2.78 16.99
N VAL A 121 7.15 -2.39 17.56
CA VAL A 121 6.56 -1.06 17.31
C VAL A 121 7.58 0.00 17.71
N MET A 122 8.00 0.82 16.76
CA MET A 122 9.00 1.88 16.92
C MET A 122 8.37 3.25 17.12
N GLU A 123 7.21 3.47 16.49
CA GLU A 123 6.51 4.73 16.55
C GLU A 123 5.00 4.54 16.33
N MET A 124 4.22 5.44 16.89
CA MET A 124 2.77 5.46 16.73
C MET A 124 2.32 6.90 16.48
N VAL A 125 1.57 7.13 15.40
CA VAL A 125 1.10 8.46 15.03
C VAL A 125 -0.40 8.41 14.77
N ALA A 126 -1.16 9.19 15.54
CA ALA A 126 -2.56 9.47 15.26
C ALA A 126 -2.65 10.63 14.26
N HIS A 127 -3.54 10.48 13.27
CA HIS A 127 -3.75 11.49 12.22
C HIS A 127 -2.46 11.88 11.47
N PRO A 128 -1.74 10.91 10.87
CA PRO A 128 -0.47 11.17 10.21
C PRO A 128 -0.64 12.10 9.01
N ILE A 129 0.42 12.85 8.68
CA ILE A 129 0.57 13.50 7.39
C ILE A 129 1.30 12.53 6.47
N TRP A 130 0.70 12.24 5.32
CA TRP A 130 1.38 11.47 4.28
C TRP A 130 2.17 12.40 3.36
N GLU A 131 3.37 11.99 2.99
CA GLU A 131 4.20 12.69 2.03
C GLU A 131 4.49 11.77 0.84
N HIS A 132 4.27 12.28 -0.36
CA HIS A 132 4.52 11.55 -1.60
C HIS A 132 6.03 11.38 -1.81
N PRO A 133 6.53 10.14 -1.95
CA PRO A 133 7.98 9.85 -1.92
C PRO A 133 8.77 10.48 -3.08
N SER A 134 8.15 10.69 -4.25
CA SER A 134 8.88 11.20 -5.42
C SER A 134 8.83 12.71 -5.58
N ASN A 135 7.81 13.40 -5.06
CA ASN A 135 7.62 14.84 -5.29
C ASN A 135 7.41 15.66 -4.01
N GLY A 136 7.43 15.03 -2.83
CA GLY A 136 7.27 15.69 -1.54
C GLY A 136 5.88 16.30 -1.28
N ARG A 137 4.89 16.06 -2.15
CA ARG A 137 3.52 16.55 -1.91
C ARG A 137 2.95 15.94 -0.64
N GLN A 138 2.39 16.78 0.22
CA GLN A 138 1.79 16.34 1.46
C GLN A 138 0.26 16.23 1.35
N VAL A 139 -0.28 15.20 2.01
CA VAL A 139 -1.71 15.03 2.25
C VAL A 139 -1.93 15.00 3.76
N GLY A 140 -2.67 15.96 4.26
CA GLY A 140 -3.02 16.08 5.68
C GLY A 140 -3.99 14.98 6.12
N PRO A 141 -4.30 14.93 7.43
CA PRO A 141 -5.32 14.05 7.98
C PRO A 141 -6.67 14.20 7.27
N GLY A 142 -7.35 13.10 7.03
CA GLY A 142 -8.67 13.12 6.39
C GLY A 142 -8.96 11.86 5.57
N PRO A 143 -10.16 11.78 4.96
CA PRO A 143 -10.63 10.59 4.26
C PRO A 143 -9.81 10.23 3.02
N ASN A 144 -9.05 11.19 2.47
CA ASN A 144 -8.20 10.98 1.29
C ASN A 144 -6.73 10.71 1.65
N ASN A 145 -6.38 10.62 2.94
CA ASN A 145 -5.02 10.32 3.35
C ASN A 145 -4.69 8.85 3.08
N PRO A 146 -3.66 8.52 2.27
CA PRO A 146 -3.28 7.14 1.98
C PRO A 146 -2.95 6.29 3.21
N LEU A 147 -2.51 6.90 4.33
CA LEU A 147 -2.21 6.23 5.59
C LEU A 147 -3.43 6.07 6.51
N GLY A 148 -4.59 6.58 6.12
CA GLY A 148 -5.75 6.61 7.01
C GLY A 148 -5.52 7.47 8.26
N SER A 149 -6.15 7.10 9.38
CA SER A 149 -6.10 7.88 10.62
C SER A 149 -5.01 7.43 11.60
N ARG A 150 -4.33 6.31 11.34
CA ARG A 150 -3.32 5.74 12.25
C ARG A 150 -2.13 5.19 11.48
N TRP A 151 -0.95 5.39 12.07
CA TRP A 151 0.31 4.79 11.67
C TRP A 151 0.97 4.11 12.86
N ILE A 152 1.43 2.87 12.66
CA ILE A 152 2.16 2.05 13.64
C ILE A 152 3.41 1.55 12.92
N GLY A 153 4.53 2.27 13.04
CA GLY A 153 5.79 1.93 12.39
C GLY A 153 6.52 0.83 13.14
N PHE A 154 7.00 -0.20 12.41
CA PHE A 154 7.74 -1.31 13.02
C PHE A 154 9.08 -1.63 12.33
N TYR A 155 9.36 -1.03 11.19
CA TYR A 155 10.60 -1.26 10.46
C TYR A 155 11.16 0.05 9.92
N ARG A 156 12.49 0.19 10.03
CA ARG A 156 13.24 1.28 9.41
C ARG A 156 14.63 0.77 9.03
N ASP A 157 14.97 0.92 7.76
CA ASP A 157 16.30 0.63 7.23
C ASP A 157 16.81 1.88 6.49
N CYS A 158 17.87 2.47 7.02
CA CYS A 158 18.50 3.66 6.47
C CYS A 158 19.78 3.32 5.69
N THR A 159 20.00 2.04 5.37
CA THR A 159 21.12 1.63 4.52
C THR A 159 20.93 2.22 3.11
N PRO A 160 21.90 2.99 2.59
CA PRO A 160 21.80 3.52 1.24
C PRO A 160 21.64 2.37 0.24
N ARG A 161 20.54 2.35 -0.48
CA ARG A 161 20.34 1.38 -1.56
C ARG A 161 20.87 1.96 -2.85
N GLN A 162 21.99 1.44 -3.33
CA GLN A 162 22.43 1.68 -4.70
C GLN A 162 21.60 0.77 -5.62
N ASN A 163 20.98 1.39 -6.62
CA ASN A 163 20.36 0.71 -7.76
C ASN A 163 18.94 0.12 -7.53
N ALA A 164 18.00 0.89 -7.03
CA ALA A 164 16.59 0.58 -7.27
C ALA A 164 16.25 0.96 -8.73
N TRP A 165 15.93 -0.03 -9.56
CA TRP A 165 15.48 0.17 -10.94
C TRP A 165 13.98 0.49 -10.95
N ASP A 166 13.57 1.63 -11.55
CA ASP A 166 12.15 2.05 -11.63
C ASP A 166 11.47 1.65 -12.95
N GLY A 167 12.18 0.93 -13.81
CA GLY A 167 11.75 0.55 -15.16
C GLY A 167 12.33 1.44 -16.26
N GLU A 168 12.97 2.56 -15.92
CA GLU A 168 13.61 3.48 -16.86
C GLU A 168 15.04 3.87 -16.45
N ARG A 169 15.32 3.97 -15.16
CA ARG A 169 16.60 4.39 -14.61
C ARG A 169 16.86 3.84 -13.23
N TYR A 170 18.12 3.80 -12.85
CA TYR A 170 18.50 3.52 -11.47
C TYR A 170 18.26 4.75 -10.61
N LEU A 171 17.45 4.59 -9.57
CA LEU A 171 17.23 5.62 -8.56
C LEU A 171 18.23 5.44 -7.42
N SER A 172 18.91 6.51 -7.06
CA SER A 172 19.52 6.62 -5.74
C SER A 172 18.40 6.94 -4.77
N VAL A 173 18.05 6.00 -3.90
CA VAL A 173 17.07 6.24 -2.84
C VAL A 173 17.81 6.86 -1.67
N ASP A 174 17.82 8.19 -1.62
CA ASP A 174 18.26 8.93 -0.44
C ASP A 174 17.14 8.86 0.60
N GLY A 175 17.41 8.19 1.69
CA GLY A 175 16.44 8.08 2.79
C GLY A 175 16.31 6.67 3.35
N CYS A 176 15.48 6.56 4.40
CA CYS A 176 15.21 5.28 5.04
C CYS A 176 13.98 4.59 4.42
N THR A 177 14.10 3.31 4.14
CA THR A 177 12.92 2.46 3.89
C THR A 177 12.20 2.24 5.21
N VAL A 178 10.89 2.47 5.25
CA VAL A 178 10.06 2.25 6.43
C VAL A 178 8.92 1.31 6.10
N ALA A 179 8.49 0.50 7.08
CA ALA A 179 7.25 -0.24 7.01
C ALA A 179 6.47 -0.10 8.32
N GLY A 180 5.14 -0.10 8.19
CA GLY A 180 4.24 0.03 9.33
C GLY A 180 2.85 -0.45 8.96
N PHE A 181 2.01 -0.63 9.98
CA PHE A 181 0.57 -0.85 9.82
C PHE A 181 -0.13 0.51 9.75
N HIS A 182 -1.07 0.64 8.84
CA HIS A 182 -1.83 1.88 8.68
C HIS A 182 -3.22 1.63 8.08
N GLY A 183 -4.11 2.60 8.22
CA GLY A 183 -5.39 2.58 7.55
C GLY A 183 -5.29 2.83 6.05
N THR A 184 -6.42 2.75 5.35
CA THR A 184 -6.46 3.05 3.92
C THR A 184 -7.85 3.48 3.46
N PRO A 185 -7.97 4.52 2.61
CA PRO A 185 -9.22 4.82 1.92
C PRO A 185 -9.55 3.78 0.84
N HIS A 186 -8.56 3.00 0.39
CA HIS A 186 -8.70 2.02 -0.67
C HIS A 186 -9.00 0.63 -0.10
N ARG A 187 -10.19 0.45 0.45
CA ARG A 187 -10.64 -0.78 1.12
C ARG A 187 -10.46 -2.05 0.28
N TRP A 188 -10.58 -1.95 -1.05
CA TRP A 188 -10.41 -3.07 -1.98
C TRP A 188 -8.99 -3.66 -1.97
N THR A 189 -7.98 -2.92 -1.47
CA THR A 189 -6.59 -3.40 -1.39
C THR A 189 -6.37 -4.37 -0.23
N VAL A 190 -7.18 -4.30 0.83
CA VAL A 190 -7.03 -5.14 2.03
C VAL A 190 -7.24 -6.61 1.68
N GLY A 191 -6.36 -7.47 2.18
CA GLY A 191 -6.31 -8.89 1.84
C GLY A 191 -5.53 -9.20 0.55
N ARG A 192 -4.84 -8.23 -0.06
CA ARG A 192 -4.09 -8.39 -1.31
C ARG A 192 -2.61 -8.06 -1.13
N ALA A 193 -1.75 -8.58 -2.02
CA ALA A 193 -0.34 -8.20 -2.11
C ALA A 193 -0.19 -7.08 -3.15
N VAL A 194 -0.34 -5.82 -2.72
CA VAL A 194 -0.41 -4.64 -3.60
C VAL A 194 0.32 -3.42 -3.05
N SER A 195 1.03 -3.55 -1.93
CA SER A 195 1.77 -2.42 -1.35
C SER A 195 3.26 -2.49 -1.70
N HIS A 196 3.99 -1.46 -1.35
CA HIS A 196 5.45 -1.41 -1.46
C HIS A 196 6.13 -1.64 -0.10
N GLY A 197 5.60 -2.62 0.66
CA GLY A 197 6.14 -3.05 1.93
C GLY A 197 5.33 -2.64 3.16
N CYS A 198 4.51 -1.60 3.09
CA CYS A 198 3.60 -1.23 4.18
C CYS A 198 2.40 -2.18 4.27
N VAL A 199 1.81 -2.25 5.45
CA VAL A 199 0.67 -3.14 5.76
C VAL A 199 -0.60 -2.31 5.90
N ARG A 200 -1.55 -2.50 4.95
CA ARG A 200 -2.81 -1.76 4.99
C ARG A 200 -3.87 -2.57 5.72
N LEU A 201 -4.54 -1.93 6.63
CA LEU A 201 -5.70 -2.46 7.36
C LEU A 201 -6.95 -1.65 7.00
N PHE A 202 -8.11 -2.21 7.24
CA PHE A 202 -9.33 -1.40 7.29
C PHE A 202 -9.18 -0.31 8.35
N GLU A 203 -9.85 0.82 8.14
CA GLU A 203 -9.74 1.98 9.03
C GLU A 203 -10.16 1.63 10.46
N GLU A 204 -11.25 0.91 10.61
CA GLU A 204 -11.73 0.40 11.89
C GLU A 204 -10.74 -0.56 12.56
N SER A 205 -10.10 -1.43 11.76
CA SER A 205 -9.12 -2.40 12.26
C SER A 205 -7.84 -1.72 12.75
N VAL A 206 -7.30 -0.74 12.01
CA VAL A 206 -6.09 -0.05 12.45
C VAL A 206 -6.32 0.78 13.70
N GLN A 207 -7.52 1.35 13.88
CA GLN A 207 -7.87 2.08 15.09
C GLN A 207 -7.93 1.15 16.29
N GLU A 208 -8.49 -0.05 16.14
CA GLU A 208 -8.51 -1.06 17.20
C GLU A 208 -7.09 -1.53 17.55
N VAL A 209 -6.28 -1.90 16.55
CA VAL A 209 -4.88 -2.30 16.77
C VAL A 209 -4.10 -1.19 17.47
N PHE A 210 -4.26 0.05 17.04
CA PHE A 210 -3.60 1.22 17.63
C PHE A 210 -3.95 1.39 19.13
N SER A 211 -5.16 1.03 19.53
CA SER A 211 -5.57 1.09 20.94
C SER A 211 -5.02 -0.04 21.81
N LEU A 212 -4.63 -1.16 21.17
CA LEU A 212 -4.11 -2.34 21.87
C LEU A 212 -2.60 -2.28 22.08
N VAL A 213 -1.84 -1.68 21.17
CA VAL A 213 -0.38 -1.73 21.15
C VAL A 213 0.25 -0.47 21.75
N GLN A 214 1.53 -0.57 22.05
CA GLN A 214 2.38 0.55 22.46
C GLN A 214 3.76 0.43 21.80
N VAL A 215 4.55 1.50 21.86
CA VAL A 215 5.96 1.45 21.42
C VAL A 215 6.67 0.37 22.23
N GLY A 216 7.40 -0.50 21.54
CA GLY A 216 8.04 -1.69 22.11
C GLY A 216 7.22 -2.98 21.96
N THR A 217 5.92 -2.93 21.62
CA THR A 217 5.13 -4.15 21.35
C THR A 217 5.83 -5.00 20.28
N PRO A 218 6.10 -6.31 20.54
CA PRO A 218 6.73 -7.20 19.57
C PRO A 218 5.90 -7.35 18.28
N VAL A 219 6.60 -7.38 17.16
CA VAL A 219 6.02 -7.60 15.81
C VAL A 219 6.81 -8.70 15.13
N THR A 220 6.16 -9.81 14.79
CA THR A 220 6.75 -10.87 13.98
C THR A 220 6.11 -10.88 12.60
N VAL A 221 6.92 -10.80 11.56
CA VAL A 221 6.47 -10.90 10.16
C VAL A 221 6.91 -12.25 9.62
N LEU A 222 5.96 -13.14 9.41
CA LEU A 222 6.16 -14.46 8.79
C LEU A 222 6.28 -14.31 7.26
N PRO A 223 7.10 -15.16 6.61
CA PRO A 223 7.32 -15.13 5.16
C PRO A 223 6.08 -15.45 4.34
#